data_1b8fff219800d24d3ba78cba1427b14d
#
_entry.id   1b8fff219800d24d3ba78cba1427b14d
#
_cell.length_a   1.000
_cell.length_b   1.000
_cell.length_c   1.000
_cell.angle_alpha   90.00
_cell.angle_beta   90.00
_cell.angle_gamma   90.00
#
_symmetry.space_group_name_H-M   'P 1'
#
loop_
_entity.id
_entity.type
_entity.pdbx_description
1 polymer ?
#
loop_
_entity_poly.entity_id
_entity_poly.type
_entity_poly.pdbx_seq_one_letter_code
_entity_poly.pdbx_strand_id
1 'polypeptide(L)'
;MPAPSLPAPNLRGPNLRGVDIETMPVGSPPKLSHLQMLEAESIHIFREVAAEFEKPVMLYSIGKDSSVMLRLAQKAFYPGPIPFPLLHVDTGYKFREMIAFRDDYTRQLGVELLVWRNEAALADGANPVVLGTRRCCGLLKTTALLDGLRAHGFDAAFGGARRDEEKSRAKERIFSFRDSAGQWDPKNQRPELWNLYNARVNPGESIRVFPLSNWTELDVWHYIHLEDIPVVPLYFAKERRMLVRSDSLIPIEQSFVQGLPGEEQWVRCRLRSLGCSPCTGAIRSDADTIPKIIAELVAFRSSERANRVIDHDQDGSMELKKREGYF
;
A
#
# COMPACT_ATOMS: atom_id res chain seq x y z
N MET A 1 18.28 -8.64 -23.07
CA MET A 1 19.22 -8.22 -22.02
C MET A 1 18.63 -8.65 -20.69
N PRO A 2 19.34 -9.35 -19.81
CA PRO A 2 18.82 -9.70 -18.50
C PRO A 2 18.58 -8.40 -17.70
N ALA A 3 17.47 -8.35 -16.95
CA ALA A 3 17.15 -7.24 -16.07
C ALA A 3 18.27 -7.08 -15.02
N PRO A 4 18.61 -5.85 -14.61
CA PRO A 4 19.59 -5.63 -13.55
C PRO A 4 19.11 -6.33 -12.29
N SER A 5 19.98 -7.14 -11.70
CA SER A 5 19.75 -7.79 -10.41
C SER A 5 19.55 -6.72 -9.33
N LEU A 6 18.42 -6.79 -8.61
CA LEU A 6 18.18 -5.93 -7.46
C LEU A 6 19.27 -6.17 -6.40
N PRO A 7 19.78 -5.14 -5.73
CA PRO A 7 20.75 -5.32 -4.66
C PRO A 7 20.14 -6.18 -3.53
N ALA A 8 20.96 -7.03 -2.95
CA ALA A 8 20.56 -7.85 -1.81
C ALA A 8 20.07 -6.95 -0.66
N PRO A 9 18.98 -7.30 0.03
CA PRO A 9 18.48 -6.49 1.14
C PRO A 9 19.55 -6.39 2.23
N ASN A 10 19.85 -5.17 2.63
CA ASN A 10 20.78 -4.90 3.72
C ASN A 10 20.10 -5.25 5.04
N LEU A 11 20.23 -6.51 5.48
CA LEU A 11 19.67 -7.05 6.72
C LEU A 11 20.42 -6.55 7.99
N ARG A 12 21.06 -5.40 7.91
CA ARG A 12 21.64 -4.81 9.12
C ARG A 12 20.51 -4.44 10.07
N GLY A 13 20.60 -4.97 11.29
CA GLY A 13 19.78 -4.58 12.42
C GLY A 13 19.84 -3.05 12.62
N PRO A 14 19.00 -2.48 13.53
CA PRO A 14 18.96 -1.03 13.75
C PRO A 14 20.39 -0.52 13.89
N ASN A 15 20.72 0.50 13.08
CA ASN A 15 22.06 1.09 13.06
C ASN A 15 22.23 1.91 14.35
N LEU A 16 22.69 1.24 15.43
CA LEU A 16 22.99 1.86 16.72
C LEU A 16 24.37 2.57 16.71
N ARG A 17 24.99 2.74 15.53
CA ARG A 17 26.24 3.47 15.42
C ARG A 17 25.97 4.96 15.56
N GLY A 18 26.38 5.51 16.70
CA GLY A 18 26.34 6.95 16.99
C GLY A 18 25.71 7.34 18.32
N VAL A 19 25.32 6.37 19.15
CA VAL A 19 24.94 6.65 20.53
C VAL A 19 26.11 6.24 21.43
N ASP A 20 26.95 7.18 21.78
CA ASP A 20 27.95 7.00 22.85
C ASP A 20 27.19 6.87 24.18
N ILE A 21 27.00 5.64 24.61
CA ILE A 21 26.30 5.30 25.86
C ILE A 21 27.09 5.78 27.09
N GLU A 22 28.41 6.01 26.96
CA GLU A 22 29.27 6.36 28.07
C GLU A 22 29.19 7.84 28.52
N THR A 23 28.58 8.73 27.75
CA THR A 23 28.56 10.17 28.05
C THR A 23 27.18 10.77 28.29
N MET A 24 26.13 9.97 28.39
CA MET A 24 24.80 10.50 28.65
C MET A 24 24.58 10.81 30.13
N PRO A 25 24.17 12.03 30.49
CA PRO A 25 23.79 12.32 31.88
C PRO A 25 22.59 11.45 32.26
N VAL A 26 22.71 10.78 33.41
CA VAL A 26 21.62 10.02 34.02
C VAL A 26 20.44 10.97 34.26
N GLY A 27 19.43 11.01 33.38
CA GLY A 27 18.28 11.84 33.66
C GLY A 27 17.27 12.12 32.54
N SER A 28 17.59 11.93 31.30
CA SER A 28 16.60 12.13 30.22
C SER A 28 16.69 11.02 29.17
N PRO A 29 15.58 10.32 28.87
CA PRO A 29 15.60 9.35 27.76
C PRO A 29 15.94 10.07 26.46
N PRO A 30 16.71 9.43 25.54
CA PRO A 30 17.02 10.03 24.25
C PRO A 30 15.74 10.38 23.51
N LYS A 31 15.63 11.62 23.02
CA LYS A 31 14.50 12.04 22.19
C LYS A 31 14.56 11.34 20.85
N LEU A 32 13.59 10.49 20.57
CA LEU A 32 13.44 9.86 19.26
C LEU A 32 13.16 10.93 18.19
N SER A 33 13.71 10.78 16.99
CA SER A 33 13.31 11.59 15.85
C SER A 33 11.86 11.25 15.45
N HIS A 34 11.22 12.13 14.66
CA HIS A 34 9.85 11.90 14.17
C HIS A 34 9.71 10.53 13.48
N LEU A 35 10.60 10.17 12.55
CA LEU A 35 10.57 8.88 11.88
C LEU A 35 10.79 7.70 12.83
N GLN A 36 11.67 7.84 13.83
CA GLN A 36 11.87 6.79 14.84
C GLN A 36 10.62 6.59 15.71
N MET A 37 9.87 7.65 16.03
CA MET A 37 8.60 7.51 16.74
C MET A 37 7.56 6.78 15.90
N LEU A 38 7.41 7.13 14.61
CA LEU A 38 6.50 6.45 13.69
C LEU A 38 6.89 4.99 13.47
N GLU A 39 8.18 4.70 13.35
CA GLU A 39 8.71 3.33 13.25
C GLU A 39 8.36 2.52 14.50
N ALA A 40 8.63 3.06 15.70
CA ALA A 40 8.36 2.39 16.97
C ALA A 40 6.87 2.09 17.15
N GLU A 41 5.98 3.04 16.82
CA GLU A 41 4.53 2.84 16.84
C GLU A 41 4.12 1.72 15.88
N SER A 42 4.59 1.75 14.64
CA SER A 42 4.26 0.73 13.65
C SER A 42 4.76 -0.67 14.05
N ILE A 43 5.97 -0.77 14.58
CA ILE A 43 6.54 -2.03 15.09
C ILE A 43 5.69 -2.56 16.25
N HIS A 44 5.28 -1.70 17.17
CA HIS A 44 4.38 -2.08 18.27
C HIS A 44 3.08 -2.65 17.73
N ILE A 45 2.43 -1.98 16.75
CA ILE A 45 1.18 -2.45 16.13
C ILE A 45 1.35 -3.82 15.49
N PHE A 46 2.45 -4.06 14.75
CA PHE A 46 2.70 -5.38 14.15
C PHE A 46 2.81 -6.48 15.21
N ARG A 47 3.50 -6.22 16.31
CA ARG A 47 3.67 -7.18 17.40
C ARG A 47 2.38 -7.46 18.16
N GLU A 48 1.58 -6.42 18.44
CA GLU A 48 0.26 -6.56 19.09
C GLU A 48 -0.66 -7.46 18.24
N VAL A 49 -0.76 -7.21 16.93
CA VAL A 49 -1.60 -8.03 16.05
C VAL A 49 -1.11 -9.48 15.98
N ALA A 50 0.18 -9.70 15.89
CA ALA A 50 0.72 -11.06 15.86
C ALA A 50 0.54 -11.83 17.18
N ALA A 51 0.39 -11.10 18.30
CA ALA A 51 0.13 -11.71 19.62
C ALA A 51 -1.35 -11.98 19.87
N GLU A 52 -2.25 -11.15 19.34
CA GLU A 52 -3.68 -11.16 19.65
C GLU A 52 -4.53 -11.96 18.65
N PHE A 53 -4.06 -12.13 17.41
CA PHE A 53 -4.82 -12.77 16.34
C PHE A 53 -4.23 -14.12 15.95
N GLU A 54 -5.09 -15.08 15.61
CA GLU A 54 -4.66 -16.44 15.25
C GLU A 54 -4.11 -16.51 13.81
N LYS A 55 -4.73 -15.75 12.90
CA LYS A 55 -4.42 -15.79 11.47
C LYS A 55 -4.31 -14.40 10.84
N PRO A 56 -3.31 -13.62 11.24
CA PRO A 56 -3.06 -12.33 10.57
C PRO A 56 -2.51 -12.52 9.16
N VAL A 57 -2.76 -11.53 8.30
CA VAL A 57 -2.21 -11.46 6.93
C VAL A 57 -1.81 -10.03 6.61
N MET A 58 -0.75 -9.82 5.83
CA MET A 58 -0.41 -8.51 5.33
C MET A 58 -0.79 -8.34 3.86
N LEU A 59 -1.64 -7.35 3.57
CA LEU A 59 -2.03 -7.02 2.21
C LEU A 59 -0.87 -6.34 1.47
N TYR A 60 -0.39 -6.98 0.41
CA TYR A 60 0.77 -6.55 -0.34
C TYR A 60 0.36 -6.02 -1.73
N SER A 61 0.14 -4.71 -1.81
CA SER A 61 -0.27 -4.03 -3.06
C SER A 61 0.90 -3.69 -4.00
N ILE A 62 2.13 -3.97 -3.59
CA ILE A 62 3.39 -3.64 -4.29
C ILE A 62 3.65 -2.12 -4.35
N GLY A 63 2.81 -1.32 -3.74
CA GLY A 63 3.00 0.13 -3.63
C GLY A 63 4.04 0.52 -2.56
N LYS A 64 4.49 1.78 -2.58
CA LYS A 64 5.45 2.32 -1.63
C LYS A 64 5.07 2.06 -0.16
N ASP A 65 3.78 2.25 0.17
CA ASP A 65 3.26 2.05 1.52
C ASP A 65 3.36 0.58 1.97
N SER A 66 2.99 -0.37 1.11
CA SER A 66 3.12 -1.80 1.42
C SER A 66 4.59 -2.25 1.45
N SER A 67 5.50 -1.60 0.72
CA SER A 67 6.94 -1.87 0.81
C SER A 67 7.51 -1.39 2.14
N VAL A 68 7.08 -0.21 2.64
CA VAL A 68 7.44 0.28 3.99
C VAL A 68 6.86 -0.65 5.05
N MET A 69 5.59 -1.08 4.95
CA MET A 69 5.01 -2.05 5.90
C MET A 69 5.81 -3.35 5.94
N LEU A 70 6.23 -3.87 4.80
CA LEU A 70 7.03 -5.09 4.73
C LEU A 70 8.37 -4.93 5.45
N ARG A 71 9.04 -3.78 5.27
CA ARG A 71 10.28 -3.45 5.99
C ARG A 71 10.06 -3.33 7.49
N LEU A 72 8.99 -2.68 7.91
CA LEU A 72 8.61 -2.55 9.33
C LEU A 72 8.28 -3.90 9.95
N ALA A 73 7.58 -4.79 9.25
CA ALA A 73 7.31 -6.14 9.70
C ALA A 73 8.61 -6.95 9.86
N GLN A 74 9.57 -6.85 8.92
CA GLN A 74 10.88 -7.46 9.10
C GLN A 74 11.59 -6.98 10.37
N LYS A 75 11.57 -5.67 10.64
CA LYS A 75 12.17 -5.10 11.88
C LYS A 75 11.41 -5.53 13.13
N ALA A 76 10.08 -5.63 13.07
CA ALA A 76 9.25 -6.03 14.20
C ALA A 76 9.58 -7.43 14.71
N PHE A 77 9.91 -8.35 13.83
CA PHE A 77 10.14 -9.76 14.17
C PHE A 77 11.61 -10.20 14.08
N TYR A 78 12.53 -9.29 13.73
CA TYR A 78 13.97 -9.60 13.73
C TYR A 78 14.44 -10.13 15.10
N PRO A 79 15.28 -11.23 15.16
CA PRO A 79 15.91 -11.94 14.05
C PRO A 79 15.05 -13.06 13.42
N GLY A 80 13.83 -13.28 13.91
CA GLY A 80 12.93 -14.28 13.35
C GLY A 80 12.28 -13.87 12.02
N PRO A 81 11.62 -14.81 11.32
CA PRO A 81 10.83 -14.51 10.14
C PRO A 81 9.54 -13.74 10.49
N ILE A 82 8.93 -13.12 9.50
CA ILE A 82 7.58 -12.55 9.62
C ILE A 82 6.60 -13.72 9.86
N PRO A 83 5.77 -13.69 10.95
CA PRO A 83 4.95 -14.83 11.34
C PRO A 83 3.61 -14.96 10.59
N PHE A 84 3.42 -14.22 9.51
CA PHE A 84 2.19 -14.22 8.70
C PHE A 84 2.50 -14.06 7.21
N PRO A 85 1.63 -14.59 6.31
CA PRO A 85 1.82 -14.46 4.88
C PRO A 85 1.49 -13.07 4.35
N LEU A 86 1.93 -12.81 3.13
CA LEU A 86 1.49 -11.68 2.31
C LEU A 86 0.32 -12.12 1.44
N LEU A 87 -0.69 -11.27 1.27
CA LEU A 87 -1.79 -11.49 0.32
C LEU A 87 -1.79 -10.39 -0.74
N HIS A 88 -1.62 -10.80 -1.99
CA HIS A 88 -1.75 -9.92 -3.15
C HIS A 88 -3.04 -10.20 -3.91
N VAL A 89 -3.91 -9.20 -4.02
CA VAL A 89 -5.10 -9.26 -4.88
C VAL A 89 -4.69 -8.85 -6.30
N ASP A 90 -4.62 -9.84 -7.19
CA ASP A 90 -4.29 -9.61 -8.59
C ASP A 90 -5.55 -9.46 -9.44
N THR A 91 -5.72 -8.29 -10.01
CA THR A 91 -6.87 -7.94 -10.86
C THR A 91 -6.72 -8.34 -12.32
N GLY A 92 -5.59 -8.96 -12.73
CA GLY A 92 -5.24 -9.23 -14.12
C GLY A 92 -4.79 -8.00 -14.91
N TYR A 93 -4.88 -6.78 -14.33
CA TYR A 93 -4.57 -5.51 -15.01
C TYR A 93 -3.45 -4.72 -14.32
N LYS A 94 -2.59 -5.40 -13.58
CA LYS A 94 -1.40 -4.78 -12.98
C LYS A 94 -0.34 -4.54 -14.04
N PHE A 95 0.54 -3.57 -13.80
CA PHE A 95 1.73 -3.37 -14.62
C PHE A 95 2.65 -4.59 -14.56
N ARG A 96 3.26 -4.96 -15.70
CA ARG A 96 4.22 -6.07 -15.75
C ARG A 96 5.41 -5.83 -14.82
N GLU A 97 5.89 -4.59 -14.74
CA GLU A 97 6.96 -4.19 -13.82
C GLU A 97 6.59 -4.45 -12.35
N MET A 98 5.30 -4.29 -11.96
CA MET A 98 4.84 -4.60 -10.60
C MET A 98 4.89 -6.09 -10.31
N ILE A 99 4.40 -6.92 -11.23
CA ILE A 99 4.36 -8.38 -11.05
C ILE A 99 5.78 -8.92 -10.94
N ALA A 100 6.68 -8.53 -11.85
CA ALA A 100 8.07 -8.94 -11.81
C ALA A 100 8.74 -8.53 -10.48
N PHE A 101 8.59 -7.28 -10.06
CA PHE A 101 9.12 -6.79 -8.80
C PHE A 101 8.57 -7.57 -7.60
N ARG A 102 7.24 -7.83 -7.56
CA ARG A 102 6.58 -8.60 -6.51
C ARG A 102 7.24 -9.96 -6.34
N ASP A 103 7.31 -10.72 -7.45
CA ASP A 103 7.76 -12.09 -7.43
C ASP A 103 9.26 -12.21 -7.07
N ASP A 104 10.07 -11.28 -7.58
CA ASP A 104 11.50 -11.26 -7.28
C ASP A 104 11.77 -10.82 -5.84
N TYR A 105 11.12 -9.75 -5.38
CA TYR A 105 11.38 -9.20 -4.06
C TYR A 105 10.88 -10.12 -2.94
N THR A 106 9.69 -10.70 -3.06
CA THR A 106 9.18 -11.65 -2.04
C THR A 106 10.01 -12.92 -1.98
N ARG A 107 10.51 -13.41 -3.13
CA ARG A 107 11.42 -14.57 -3.19
C ARG A 107 12.76 -14.25 -2.50
N GLN A 108 13.34 -13.07 -2.74
CA GLN A 108 14.59 -12.65 -2.09
C GLN A 108 14.45 -12.57 -0.57
N LEU A 109 13.29 -12.15 -0.09
CA LEU A 109 13.01 -12.03 1.34
C LEU A 109 12.63 -13.35 2.00
N GLY A 110 12.33 -14.40 1.22
CA GLY A 110 11.85 -15.68 1.73
C GLY A 110 10.51 -15.59 2.45
N VAL A 111 9.65 -14.61 2.10
CA VAL A 111 8.32 -14.45 2.68
C VAL A 111 7.27 -15.19 1.87
N GLU A 112 6.30 -15.79 2.56
CA GLU A 112 5.17 -16.46 1.90
C GLU A 112 4.28 -15.42 1.21
N LEU A 113 4.00 -15.64 -0.10
CA LEU A 113 3.13 -14.80 -0.90
C LEU A 113 1.94 -15.61 -1.41
N LEU A 114 0.74 -15.21 -1.01
CA LEU A 114 -0.52 -15.69 -1.54
C LEU A 114 -1.01 -14.71 -2.62
N VAL A 115 -1.36 -15.22 -3.79
CA VAL A 115 -1.93 -14.42 -4.89
C VAL A 115 -3.37 -14.86 -5.10
N TRP A 116 -4.30 -13.92 -4.95
CA TRP A 116 -5.73 -14.20 -5.08
C TRP A 116 -6.36 -13.41 -6.22
N ARG A 117 -7.25 -14.06 -6.97
CA ARG A 117 -7.96 -13.48 -8.12
C ARG A 117 -9.43 -13.85 -8.09
N ASN A 118 -10.28 -13.01 -8.65
CA ASN A 118 -11.63 -13.39 -9.02
C ASN A 118 -11.60 -13.96 -10.46
N GLU A 119 -11.28 -15.26 -10.57
CA GLU A 119 -11.13 -15.94 -11.87
C GLU A 119 -12.43 -15.94 -12.67
N ALA A 120 -13.59 -16.07 -12.02
CA ALA A 120 -14.88 -16.05 -12.71
C ALA A 120 -15.12 -14.69 -13.38
N ALA A 121 -14.93 -13.61 -12.66
CA ALA A 121 -15.09 -12.27 -13.23
C ALA A 121 -14.09 -11.97 -14.36
N LEU A 122 -12.86 -12.49 -14.26
CA LEU A 122 -11.86 -12.37 -15.33
C LEU A 122 -12.25 -13.17 -16.56
N ALA A 123 -12.75 -14.40 -16.38
CA ALA A 123 -13.22 -15.26 -17.48
C ALA A 123 -14.44 -14.63 -18.20
N ASP A 124 -15.31 -13.92 -17.47
CA ASP A 124 -16.44 -13.15 -18.00
C ASP A 124 -16.00 -11.85 -18.70
N GLY A 125 -14.70 -11.58 -18.79
CA GLY A 125 -14.15 -10.40 -19.46
C GLY A 125 -14.31 -9.09 -18.68
N ALA A 126 -14.43 -9.14 -17.36
CA ALA A 126 -14.54 -7.95 -16.52
C ALA A 126 -13.35 -7.01 -16.73
N ASN A 127 -13.60 -5.79 -17.19
CA ASN A 127 -12.59 -4.75 -17.37
C ASN A 127 -13.21 -3.37 -17.16
N PRO A 128 -12.40 -2.31 -16.90
CA PRO A 128 -12.92 -0.99 -16.55
C PRO A 128 -13.58 -0.25 -17.70
N VAL A 129 -13.31 -0.62 -18.97
CA VAL A 129 -13.91 0.01 -20.14
C VAL A 129 -15.35 -0.48 -20.33
N VAL A 130 -15.56 -1.80 -20.18
CA VAL A 130 -16.89 -2.43 -20.36
C VAL A 130 -17.79 -2.19 -19.16
N LEU A 131 -17.27 -2.35 -17.95
CA LEU A 131 -18.06 -2.31 -16.71
C LEU A 131 -18.06 -0.93 -16.01
N GLY A 132 -17.22 -0.01 -16.45
CA GLY A 132 -16.86 1.17 -15.66
C GLY A 132 -15.93 0.82 -14.48
N THR A 133 -15.22 1.84 -13.98
CA THR A 133 -14.22 1.66 -12.91
C THR A 133 -14.82 1.14 -11.60
N ARG A 134 -16.01 1.62 -11.21
CA ARG A 134 -16.67 1.22 -9.96
C ARG A 134 -16.98 -0.29 -9.94
N ARG A 135 -17.71 -0.79 -10.94
CA ARG A 135 -18.13 -2.20 -11.00
C ARG A 135 -16.93 -3.13 -11.19
N CYS A 136 -16.00 -2.75 -12.06
CA CYS A 136 -14.76 -3.51 -12.25
C CYS A 136 -13.95 -3.63 -10.95
N CYS A 137 -13.74 -2.52 -10.22
CA CYS A 137 -13.06 -2.55 -8.92
C CYS A 137 -13.85 -3.33 -7.87
N GLY A 138 -15.19 -3.28 -7.87
CA GLY A 138 -16.04 -4.08 -6.99
C GLY A 138 -15.74 -5.57 -7.16
N LEU A 139 -15.77 -6.07 -8.39
CA LEU A 139 -15.56 -7.48 -8.70
C LEU A 139 -14.10 -7.92 -8.51
N LEU A 140 -13.15 -7.19 -9.10
CA LEU A 140 -11.75 -7.64 -9.19
C LEU A 140 -10.89 -7.26 -7.99
N LYS A 141 -11.36 -6.35 -7.11
CA LYS A 141 -10.65 -5.96 -5.88
C LYS A 141 -11.43 -6.29 -4.64
N THR A 142 -12.65 -5.73 -4.49
CA THR A 142 -13.41 -5.88 -3.23
C THR A 142 -13.85 -7.31 -3.02
N THR A 143 -14.58 -7.90 -3.99
CA THR A 143 -15.02 -9.29 -3.92
C THR A 143 -13.82 -10.24 -3.79
N ALA A 144 -12.80 -10.08 -4.64
CA ALA A 144 -11.61 -10.90 -4.57
C ALA A 144 -10.89 -10.82 -3.22
N LEU A 145 -10.79 -9.62 -2.62
CA LEU A 145 -10.21 -9.46 -1.29
C LEU A 145 -11.01 -10.20 -0.22
N LEU A 146 -12.32 -9.98 -0.18
CA LEU A 146 -13.19 -10.61 0.82
C LEU A 146 -13.19 -12.13 0.69
N ASP A 147 -13.23 -12.64 -0.54
CA ASP A 147 -13.17 -14.08 -0.82
C ASP A 147 -11.82 -14.68 -0.41
N GLY A 148 -10.72 -14.00 -0.73
CA GLY A 148 -9.38 -14.45 -0.32
C GLY A 148 -9.21 -14.48 1.20
N LEU A 149 -9.70 -13.47 1.91
CA LEU A 149 -9.66 -13.46 3.37
C LEU A 149 -10.49 -14.57 4.00
N ARG A 150 -11.70 -14.81 3.48
CA ARG A 150 -12.59 -15.89 3.96
C ARG A 150 -12.03 -17.26 3.64
N ALA A 151 -11.52 -17.48 2.44
CA ALA A 151 -10.99 -18.77 2.00
C ALA A 151 -9.84 -19.26 2.87
N HIS A 152 -9.01 -18.33 3.38
CA HIS A 152 -7.89 -18.65 4.27
C HIS A 152 -8.23 -18.50 5.76
N GLY A 153 -9.41 -17.96 6.09
CA GLY A 153 -9.85 -17.74 7.47
C GLY A 153 -9.04 -16.69 8.21
N PHE A 154 -8.58 -15.64 7.51
CA PHE A 154 -7.83 -14.54 8.13
C PHE A 154 -8.74 -13.68 9.01
N ASP A 155 -8.32 -13.43 10.24
CA ASP A 155 -9.03 -12.65 11.27
C ASP A 155 -8.52 -11.21 11.39
N ALA A 156 -7.27 -10.95 11.00
CA ALA A 156 -6.68 -9.62 10.94
C ALA A 156 -5.95 -9.40 9.60
N ALA A 157 -6.11 -8.22 8.99
CA ALA A 157 -5.42 -7.88 7.76
C ALA A 157 -4.77 -6.49 7.84
N PHE A 158 -3.44 -6.46 7.76
CA PHE A 158 -2.69 -5.21 7.68
C PHE A 158 -2.87 -4.52 6.33
N GLY A 159 -3.10 -3.21 6.34
CA GLY A 159 -3.23 -2.37 5.16
C GLY A 159 -2.41 -1.10 5.26
N GLY A 160 -1.92 -0.60 4.11
CA GLY A 160 -1.06 0.57 4.03
C GLY A 160 -1.79 1.91 3.98
N ALA A 161 -3.02 1.99 4.49
CA ALA A 161 -3.78 3.23 4.48
C ALA A 161 -3.23 4.24 5.49
N ARG A 162 -3.18 5.51 5.07
CA ARG A 162 -2.76 6.64 5.90
C ARG A 162 -3.88 7.67 6.03
N ARG A 163 -3.95 8.37 7.17
CA ARG A 163 -4.96 9.39 7.42
C ARG A 163 -4.81 10.62 6.51
N ASP A 164 -3.59 10.95 6.07
CA ASP A 164 -3.34 12.09 5.18
C ASP A 164 -3.71 11.85 3.72
N GLU A 165 -3.91 10.58 3.34
CA GLU A 165 -4.15 10.17 1.96
C GLU A 165 -5.49 10.73 1.43
N GLU A 166 -6.51 10.75 2.30
CA GLU A 166 -7.88 11.17 1.94
C GLU A 166 -8.73 11.43 3.19
N LYS A 167 -9.70 12.35 3.10
CA LYS A 167 -10.59 12.74 4.21
C LYS A 167 -11.34 11.57 4.85
N SER A 168 -11.80 10.59 4.06
CA SER A 168 -12.52 9.44 4.59
C SER A 168 -11.61 8.54 5.44
N ARG A 169 -10.31 8.50 5.13
CA ARG A 169 -9.33 7.72 5.89
C ARG A 169 -8.97 8.36 7.24
N ALA A 170 -9.10 9.68 7.36
CA ALA A 170 -8.91 10.37 8.63
C ALA A 170 -9.90 9.93 9.73
N LYS A 171 -11.05 9.39 9.34
CA LYS A 171 -12.07 8.85 10.27
C LYS A 171 -11.78 7.41 10.71
N GLU A 172 -10.86 6.71 10.05
CA GLU A 172 -10.58 5.31 10.33
C GLU A 172 -9.67 5.14 11.54
N ARG A 173 -9.93 4.09 12.33
CA ARG A 173 -9.08 3.70 13.45
C ARG A 173 -7.89 2.90 12.97
N ILE A 174 -6.84 2.79 13.78
CA ILE A 174 -5.71 1.90 13.52
C ILE A 174 -6.18 0.45 13.50
N PHE A 175 -7.01 0.06 14.49
CA PHE A 175 -7.74 -1.21 14.52
C PHE A 175 -9.18 -0.99 14.07
N SER A 176 -9.42 -1.14 12.79
CA SER A 176 -10.70 -0.83 12.15
C SER A 176 -11.55 -2.08 11.97
N PHE A 177 -12.64 -2.17 12.74
CA PHE A 177 -13.52 -3.32 12.76
C PHE A 177 -14.33 -3.47 11.48
N ARG A 178 -14.51 -4.72 11.08
CA ARG A 178 -15.41 -5.15 10.00
C ARG A 178 -16.39 -6.16 10.55
N ASP A 179 -17.67 -6.00 10.22
CA ASP A 179 -18.72 -6.94 10.55
C ASP A 179 -18.57 -8.27 9.78
N SER A 180 -19.48 -9.20 10.01
CA SER A 180 -19.50 -10.52 9.34
C SER A 180 -19.65 -10.43 7.81
N ALA A 181 -20.16 -9.32 7.28
CA ALA A 181 -20.20 -9.02 5.85
C ALA A 181 -18.91 -8.35 5.34
N GLY A 182 -17.96 -8.05 6.22
CA GLY A 182 -16.73 -7.32 5.91
C GLY A 182 -16.92 -5.81 5.83
N GLN A 183 -18.06 -5.26 6.27
CA GLN A 183 -18.41 -3.85 6.14
C GLN A 183 -17.87 -3.03 7.31
N TRP A 184 -17.53 -1.78 7.02
CA TRP A 184 -17.10 -0.81 8.03
C TRP A 184 -18.26 0.05 8.50
N ASP A 185 -18.49 0.06 9.82
CA ASP A 185 -19.41 0.98 10.47
C ASP A 185 -18.64 1.98 11.35
N PRO A 186 -18.63 3.29 10.99
CA PRO A 186 -17.93 4.31 11.76
C PRO A 186 -18.50 4.52 13.17
N LYS A 187 -19.75 4.13 13.43
CA LYS A 187 -20.41 4.31 14.72
C LYS A 187 -20.01 3.24 15.73
N ASN A 188 -19.63 2.05 15.25
CA ASN A 188 -19.30 0.89 16.07
C ASN A 188 -17.78 0.66 16.19
N GLN A 189 -16.97 1.67 15.90
CA GLN A 189 -15.52 1.60 16.10
C GLN A 189 -15.17 1.84 17.57
N ARG A 190 -14.14 1.15 18.03
CA ARG A 190 -13.67 1.28 19.43
C ARG A 190 -12.71 2.45 19.58
N PRO A 191 -12.73 3.17 20.72
CA PRO A 191 -11.77 4.24 20.99
C PRO A 191 -10.35 3.65 21.16
N GLU A 192 -9.34 4.41 20.71
CA GLU A 192 -7.92 4.08 20.81
C GLU A 192 -7.21 5.12 21.71
N LEU A 193 -7.69 5.22 22.97
CA LEU A 193 -7.11 6.12 23.93
C LEU A 193 -5.76 5.59 24.40
N TRP A 194 -4.77 6.48 24.54
CA TRP A 194 -3.42 6.16 25.02
C TRP A 194 -2.70 5.06 24.21
N ASN A 195 -3.00 4.94 22.92
CA ASN A 195 -2.46 3.89 22.04
C ASN A 195 -2.78 2.46 22.55
N LEU A 196 -3.87 2.28 23.26
CA LEU A 196 -4.38 0.97 23.64
C LEU A 196 -5.35 0.48 22.57
N TYR A 197 -5.04 -0.67 22.00
CA TYR A 197 -5.83 -1.29 20.94
C TYR A 197 -6.70 -2.40 21.52
N ASN A 198 -7.97 -2.43 21.13
CA ASN A 198 -8.86 -3.50 21.51
C ASN A 198 -9.04 -4.46 20.33
N ALA A 199 -8.40 -5.62 20.42
CA ALA A 199 -8.36 -6.64 19.38
C ALA A 199 -9.53 -7.63 19.41
N ARG A 200 -10.45 -7.53 20.41
CA ARG A 200 -11.54 -8.49 20.53
C ARG A 200 -12.47 -8.47 19.32
N VAL A 201 -12.63 -9.59 18.64
CA VAL A 201 -13.58 -9.83 17.55
C VAL A 201 -14.62 -10.89 17.97
N ASN A 202 -15.83 -10.79 17.43
CA ASN A 202 -16.83 -11.84 17.54
C ASN A 202 -16.68 -12.83 16.35
N PRO A 203 -17.24 -14.03 16.44
CA PRO A 203 -17.22 -14.98 15.33
C PRO A 203 -17.76 -14.36 14.03
N GLY A 204 -16.99 -14.45 12.96
CA GLY A 204 -17.31 -13.88 11.64
C GLY A 204 -16.90 -12.41 11.43
N GLU A 205 -16.54 -11.68 12.48
CA GLU A 205 -15.95 -10.34 12.36
C GLU A 205 -14.45 -10.43 12.04
N SER A 206 -13.87 -9.34 11.57
CA SER A 206 -12.44 -9.22 11.31
C SER A 206 -11.95 -7.79 11.55
N ILE A 207 -10.63 -7.63 11.64
CA ILE A 207 -10.03 -6.30 11.79
C ILE A 207 -9.16 -5.96 10.57
N ARG A 208 -9.26 -4.71 10.11
CA ARG A 208 -8.25 -4.09 9.26
C ARG A 208 -7.32 -3.28 10.15
N VAL A 209 -6.02 -3.50 10.02
CA VAL A 209 -5.00 -2.83 10.83
C VAL A 209 -4.16 -1.92 9.95
N PHE A 210 -3.97 -0.68 10.38
CA PHE A 210 -3.26 0.35 9.61
C PHE A 210 -2.02 0.87 10.33
N PRO A 211 -0.89 0.16 10.26
CA PRO A 211 0.34 0.54 10.96
C PRO A 211 0.90 1.90 10.52
N LEU A 212 0.57 2.33 9.28
CA LEU A 212 1.00 3.61 8.73
C LEU A 212 -0.03 4.73 8.92
N SER A 213 -1.04 4.55 9.76
CA SER A 213 -2.14 5.50 9.90
C SER A 213 -1.70 6.94 10.16
N ASN A 214 -0.65 7.13 10.96
CA ASN A 214 -0.12 8.44 11.35
C ASN A 214 1.01 8.96 10.46
N TRP A 215 1.42 8.19 9.44
CA TRP A 215 2.45 8.57 8.49
C TRP A 215 1.90 9.49 7.40
N THR A 216 2.69 10.45 6.96
CA THR A 216 2.44 11.22 5.74
C THR A 216 3.09 10.56 4.53
N GLU A 217 2.71 10.97 3.31
CA GLU A 217 3.40 10.52 2.09
C GLU A 217 4.89 10.88 2.13
N LEU A 218 5.21 12.05 2.67
CA LEU A 218 6.58 12.51 2.80
C LEU A 218 7.38 11.63 3.76
N ASP A 219 6.79 11.23 4.91
CA ASP A 219 7.42 10.31 5.86
C ASP A 219 7.74 8.95 5.20
N VAL A 220 6.80 8.43 4.41
CA VAL A 220 6.99 7.18 3.65
C VAL A 220 8.20 7.29 2.72
N TRP A 221 8.33 8.37 1.95
CA TRP A 221 9.46 8.53 1.04
C TRP A 221 10.79 8.81 1.76
N HIS A 222 10.77 9.56 2.85
CA HIS A 222 11.96 9.73 3.70
C HIS A 222 12.42 8.41 4.31
N TYR A 223 11.47 7.58 4.75
CA TYR A 223 11.79 6.27 5.31
C TYR A 223 12.31 5.29 4.26
N ILE A 224 11.74 5.30 3.04
CA ILE A 224 12.25 4.54 1.90
C ILE A 224 13.70 4.93 1.60
N HIS A 225 14.01 6.24 1.63
CA HIS A 225 15.36 6.73 1.42
C HIS A 225 16.33 6.33 2.54
N LEU A 226 15.89 6.46 3.79
CA LEU A 226 16.70 6.16 4.98
C LEU A 226 17.05 4.68 5.10
N GLU A 227 16.08 3.81 4.83
CA GLU A 227 16.21 2.34 4.97
C GLU A 227 16.61 1.65 3.66
N ASP A 228 16.84 2.42 2.59
CA ASP A 228 17.17 1.91 1.24
C ASP A 228 16.17 0.83 0.76
N ILE A 229 14.86 1.11 0.93
CA ILE A 229 13.81 0.16 0.61
C ILE A 229 13.63 0.10 -0.91
N PRO A 230 13.74 -1.09 -1.53
CA PRO A 230 13.45 -1.25 -2.95
C PRO A 230 11.99 -0.92 -3.27
N VAL A 231 11.77 -0.18 -4.34
CA VAL A 231 10.44 0.17 -4.84
C VAL A 231 10.34 -0.08 -6.35
N VAL A 232 9.12 -0.26 -6.83
CA VAL A 232 8.87 -0.49 -8.27
C VAL A 232 9.38 0.67 -9.11
N PRO A 233 10.09 0.41 -10.24
CA PRO A 233 10.64 1.45 -11.11
C PRO A 233 9.59 2.42 -11.69
N LEU A 234 8.31 2.10 -11.61
CA LEU A 234 7.20 2.96 -12.03
C LEU A 234 7.12 4.30 -11.27
N TYR A 235 7.70 4.36 -10.08
CA TYR A 235 7.78 5.61 -9.30
C TYR A 235 8.79 6.61 -9.83
N PHE A 236 9.74 6.16 -10.66
CA PHE A 236 10.78 7.01 -11.21
C PHE A 236 10.42 7.52 -12.61
N ALA A 237 10.75 8.78 -12.88
CA ALA A 237 10.49 9.42 -14.17
C ALA A 237 11.29 8.75 -15.29
N LYS A 238 10.59 8.35 -16.34
CA LYS A 238 11.18 7.90 -17.62
C LYS A 238 10.24 8.20 -18.76
N GLU A 239 10.73 8.13 -19.99
CA GLU A 239 9.90 8.17 -21.19
C GLU A 239 8.98 6.97 -21.25
N ARG A 240 7.67 7.22 -21.33
CA ARG A 240 6.63 6.19 -21.44
C ARG A 240 5.64 6.55 -22.53
N ARG A 241 5.11 5.54 -23.20
CA ARG A 241 4.02 5.68 -24.17
C ARG A 241 2.70 5.85 -23.40
N MET A 242 2.09 7.01 -23.56
CA MET A 242 0.90 7.42 -22.82
C MET A 242 -0.23 7.78 -23.78
N LEU A 243 -1.46 7.49 -23.38
CA LEU A 243 -2.65 8.08 -23.96
C LEU A 243 -2.93 9.39 -23.20
N VAL A 244 -2.80 10.50 -23.90
CA VAL A 244 -3.08 11.84 -23.37
C VAL A 244 -4.55 12.16 -23.62
N ARG A 245 -5.29 12.39 -22.54
CA ARG A 245 -6.71 12.72 -22.59
C ARG A 245 -7.01 13.86 -21.63
N SER A 246 -7.27 15.06 -22.15
CA SER A 246 -7.35 16.28 -21.34
C SER A 246 -6.10 16.40 -20.44
N ASP A 247 -6.27 16.41 -19.11
CA ASP A 247 -5.18 16.51 -18.14
C ASP A 247 -4.70 15.13 -17.64
N SER A 248 -5.21 14.05 -18.20
CA SER A 248 -4.89 12.68 -17.74
C SER A 248 -3.87 12.01 -18.63
N LEU A 249 -2.86 11.39 -18.03
CA LEU A 249 -1.86 10.55 -18.69
C LEU A 249 -2.14 9.10 -18.33
N ILE A 250 -2.64 8.31 -19.28
CA ILE A 250 -3.02 6.90 -19.08
C ILE A 250 -1.95 6.01 -19.73
N PRO A 251 -1.30 5.09 -19.00
CA PRO A 251 -0.32 4.17 -19.57
C PRO A 251 -0.94 3.22 -20.59
N ILE A 252 -0.30 3.07 -21.76
CA ILE A 252 -0.75 2.17 -22.82
C ILE A 252 -0.05 0.81 -22.66
N GLU A 253 -0.52 0.01 -21.69
CA GLU A 253 -0.03 -1.38 -21.51
C GLU A 253 -1.06 -2.42 -21.91
N GLN A 254 -2.35 -2.10 -21.78
CA GLN A 254 -3.43 -3.01 -22.11
C GLN A 254 -3.98 -2.71 -23.52
N SER A 255 -4.23 -3.76 -24.30
CA SER A 255 -4.70 -3.63 -25.68
C SER A 255 -5.99 -2.82 -25.81
N PHE A 256 -6.91 -2.93 -24.85
CA PHE A 256 -8.15 -2.18 -24.88
C PHE A 256 -8.00 -0.68 -24.61
N VAL A 257 -6.86 -0.23 -24.08
CA VAL A 257 -6.57 1.20 -23.90
C VAL A 257 -6.28 1.87 -25.24
N GLN A 258 -5.70 1.14 -26.19
CA GLN A 258 -5.34 1.66 -27.53
C GLN A 258 -6.55 2.14 -28.34
N GLY A 259 -7.75 1.65 -28.07
CA GLY A 259 -8.98 2.05 -28.74
C GLY A 259 -9.75 3.22 -28.06
N LEU A 260 -9.24 3.73 -26.95
CA LEU A 260 -9.86 4.85 -26.25
C LEU A 260 -9.57 6.19 -26.94
N PRO A 261 -10.49 7.16 -26.88
CA PRO A 261 -10.25 8.49 -27.43
C PRO A 261 -9.11 9.20 -26.67
N GLY A 262 -8.21 9.82 -27.42
CA GLY A 262 -7.03 10.54 -26.92
C GLY A 262 -5.90 10.50 -27.91
N GLU A 263 -4.81 11.18 -27.60
CA GLU A 263 -3.59 11.21 -28.43
C GLU A 263 -2.49 10.37 -27.79
N GLU A 264 -1.89 9.47 -28.57
CA GLU A 264 -0.75 8.69 -28.10
C GLU A 264 0.54 9.51 -28.22
N GLN A 265 1.22 9.67 -27.11
CA GLN A 265 2.47 10.44 -27.03
C GLN A 265 3.50 9.73 -26.16
N TRP A 266 4.79 9.92 -26.49
CA TRP A 266 5.87 9.65 -25.56
C TRP A 266 5.99 10.81 -24.58
N VAL A 267 5.90 10.51 -23.28
CA VAL A 267 5.89 11.51 -22.23
C VAL A 267 6.87 11.11 -21.13
N ARG A 268 7.74 12.03 -20.74
CA ARG A 268 8.56 11.86 -19.55
C ARG A 268 7.68 12.03 -18.31
N CYS A 269 7.44 10.93 -17.63
CA CYS A 269 6.46 10.87 -16.54
C CYS A 269 6.80 9.77 -15.52
N ARG A 270 6.18 9.86 -14.35
CA ARG A 270 6.20 8.84 -13.31
C ARG A 270 4.80 8.58 -12.75
N LEU A 271 4.62 7.47 -12.04
CA LEU A 271 3.40 7.24 -11.30
C LEU A 271 3.60 7.61 -9.83
N ARG A 272 2.69 8.40 -9.26
CA ARG A 272 2.73 8.80 -7.84
C ARG A 272 2.11 7.74 -6.94
N SER A 273 1.10 7.02 -7.44
CA SER A 273 0.47 5.88 -6.78
C SER A 273 0.29 4.73 -7.76
N LEU A 274 0.31 3.49 -7.29
CA LEU A 274 0.19 2.30 -8.12
C LEU A 274 -1.18 1.63 -7.96
N GLY A 275 -1.74 1.17 -9.07
CA GLY A 275 -3.02 0.49 -9.14
C GLY A 275 -3.10 -0.44 -10.34
N CYS A 276 -4.30 -0.58 -10.93
CA CYS A 276 -4.45 -1.21 -12.25
C CYS A 276 -3.97 -0.24 -13.33
N SER A 277 -3.24 -0.75 -14.35
CA SER A 277 -2.63 0.11 -15.36
C SER A 277 -3.63 1.06 -16.04
N PRO A 278 -4.85 0.61 -16.42
CA PRO A 278 -5.80 1.51 -17.10
C PRO A 278 -6.49 2.53 -16.17
N CYS A 279 -6.37 2.34 -14.85
CA CYS A 279 -7.03 3.22 -13.86
C CYS A 279 -6.03 4.11 -13.11
N THR A 280 -4.74 4.00 -13.42
CA THR A 280 -3.68 4.76 -12.75
C THR A 280 -3.18 5.84 -13.70
N GLY A 281 -3.38 7.10 -13.31
CA GLY A 281 -2.82 8.24 -14.02
C GLY A 281 -1.36 8.48 -13.65
N ALA A 282 -0.56 8.89 -14.64
CA ALA A 282 0.79 9.38 -14.41
C ALA A 282 0.82 10.90 -14.25
N ILE A 283 1.93 11.42 -13.75
CA ILE A 283 2.25 12.85 -13.72
C ILE A 283 3.49 13.14 -14.56
N ARG A 284 3.51 14.28 -15.24
CA ARG A 284 4.74 14.79 -15.89
C ARG A 284 5.76 15.09 -14.79
N SER A 285 6.96 14.55 -14.91
CA SER A 285 7.97 14.67 -13.87
C SER A 285 9.34 14.30 -14.40
N ASP A 286 10.37 14.95 -13.87
CA ASP A 286 11.79 14.62 -14.08
C ASP A 286 12.42 13.91 -12.87
N ALA A 287 11.62 13.58 -11.85
CA ALA A 287 12.10 12.94 -10.64
C ALA A 287 12.39 11.45 -10.89
N ASP A 288 13.63 11.15 -11.21
CA ASP A 288 14.16 9.81 -11.51
C ASP A 288 14.97 9.19 -10.36
N THR A 289 15.00 9.87 -9.20
CA THR A 289 15.63 9.40 -7.96
C THR A 289 14.76 9.72 -6.75
N ILE A 290 14.93 8.98 -5.64
CA ILE A 290 14.17 9.22 -4.41
C ILE A 290 14.36 10.67 -3.89
N PRO A 291 15.57 11.25 -3.81
CA PRO A 291 15.70 12.64 -3.39
C PRO A 291 14.95 13.64 -4.27
N LYS A 292 14.89 13.41 -5.59
CA LYS A 292 14.10 14.26 -6.49
C LYS A 292 12.60 14.10 -6.26
N ILE A 293 12.11 12.88 -5.99
CA ILE A 293 10.71 12.65 -5.62
C ILE A 293 10.37 13.39 -4.33
N ILE A 294 11.24 13.34 -3.32
CA ILE A 294 11.05 14.07 -2.06
C ILE A 294 10.98 15.58 -2.32
N ALA A 295 11.93 16.13 -3.09
CA ALA A 295 11.94 17.55 -3.44
C ALA A 295 10.67 17.99 -4.20
N GLU A 296 10.20 17.16 -5.12
CA GLU A 296 8.96 17.39 -5.86
C GLU A 296 7.75 17.40 -4.93
N LEU A 297 7.67 16.47 -3.98
CA LEU A 297 6.56 16.39 -3.01
C LEU A 297 6.49 17.60 -2.08
N VAL A 298 7.63 18.11 -1.64
CA VAL A 298 7.68 19.34 -0.82
C VAL A 298 7.13 20.54 -1.58
N ALA A 299 7.36 20.60 -2.91
CA ALA A 299 6.83 21.66 -3.77
C ALA A 299 5.34 21.49 -4.13
N PHE A 300 4.82 20.26 -4.11
CA PHE A 300 3.43 19.95 -4.46
C PHE A 300 2.50 20.11 -3.26
N ARG A 301 1.36 20.84 -3.46
CA ARG A 301 0.30 20.97 -2.45
C ARG A 301 -0.93 20.09 -2.70
N SER A 302 -0.91 19.24 -3.74
CA SER A 302 -2.07 18.42 -4.10
C SER A 302 -2.02 17.02 -3.47
N SER A 303 -3.19 16.42 -3.21
CA SER A 303 -3.31 15.05 -2.70
C SER A 303 -2.68 14.02 -3.65
N GLU A 304 -2.09 12.98 -3.10
CA GLU A 304 -1.53 11.82 -3.81
C GLU A 304 -2.55 11.20 -4.78
N ARG A 305 -3.83 11.21 -4.42
CA ARG A 305 -4.91 10.54 -5.17
C ARG A 305 -5.52 11.40 -6.27
N ALA A 306 -5.14 12.67 -6.37
CA ALA A 306 -5.74 13.60 -7.34
C ALA A 306 -5.73 13.10 -8.80
N ASN A 307 -4.82 12.20 -9.15
CA ASN A 307 -4.68 11.68 -10.52
C ASN A 307 -5.29 10.28 -10.72
N ARG A 308 -6.01 9.74 -9.75
CA ARG A 308 -6.70 8.46 -9.91
C ARG A 308 -8.06 8.65 -10.58
N VAL A 309 -8.27 7.99 -11.72
CA VAL A 309 -9.53 8.06 -12.48
C VAL A 309 -10.76 7.75 -11.61
N ILE A 310 -10.63 6.77 -10.70
CA ILE A 310 -11.72 6.32 -9.85
C ILE A 310 -12.13 7.35 -8.78
N ASP A 311 -11.22 8.23 -8.36
CA ASP A 311 -11.51 9.22 -7.32
C ASP A 311 -12.21 10.47 -7.87
N HIS A 312 -12.23 10.64 -9.20
CA HIS A 312 -13.03 11.63 -9.91
C HIS A 312 -14.47 11.17 -10.14
N ASP A 313 -14.77 9.89 -9.91
CA ASP A 313 -16.13 9.33 -9.99
C ASP A 313 -16.82 9.53 -8.63
N GLN A 314 -17.84 10.38 -8.56
CA GLN A 314 -18.59 10.67 -7.32
C GLN A 314 -19.18 9.41 -6.69
N ASP A 315 -19.59 8.43 -7.53
CA ASP A 315 -20.13 7.14 -7.09
C ASP A 315 -19.04 6.16 -6.61
N GLY A 316 -17.79 6.44 -6.88
CA GLY A 316 -16.63 5.60 -6.53
C GLY A 316 -15.90 6.03 -5.25
N SER A 317 -16.50 6.89 -4.42
CA SER A 317 -15.84 7.43 -3.22
C SER A 317 -15.35 6.33 -2.28
N MET A 318 -14.19 6.55 -1.63
CA MET A 318 -13.62 5.59 -0.70
C MET A 318 -14.52 5.26 0.49
N GLU A 319 -15.40 6.21 0.90
CA GLU A 319 -16.34 5.96 2.00
C GLU A 319 -17.40 4.91 1.60
N LEU A 320 -17.90 4.97 0.37
CA LEU A 320 -18.78 3.95 -0.18
C LEU A 320 -18.09 2.58 -0.27
N LYS A 321 -16.87 2.55 -0.78
CA LYS A 321 -16.10 1.30 -0.90
C LYS A 321 -15.80 0.63 0.42
N LYS A 322 -15.55 1.40 1.49
CA LYS A 322 -15.38 0.85 2.84
C LYS A 322 -16.67 0.18 3.32
N ARG A 323 -17.82 0.77 3.05
CA ARG A 323 -19.12 0.16 3.35
C ARG A 323 -19.39 -1.10 2.54
N GLU A 324 -18.79 -1.21 1.35
CA GLU A 324 -18.83 -2.40 0.50
C GLU A 324 -17.78 -3.47 0.92
N GLY A 325 -16.96 -3.19 1.93
CA GLY A 325 -15.94 -4.13 2.46
C GLY A 325 -14.53 -3.97 1.86
N TYR A 326 -14.30 -2.93 1.05
CA TYR A 326 -12.94 -2.59 0.60
C TYR A 326 -12.33 -1.63 1.61
N PHE A 327 -11.16 -1.92 2.16
CA PHE A 327 -10.43 -1.08 3.13
C PHE A 327 -11.22 -0.02 3.91
#